data_fc8f3b5542761fcdc295caceb84b58cd
#
_entry.id   fc8f3b5542761fcdc295caceb84b58cd
#
_cell.length_a   1.000
_cell.length_b   1.000
_cell.length_c   1.000
_cell.angle_alpha   90.00
_cell.angle_beta   90.00
_cell.angle_gamma   90.00
#
_symmetry.space_group_name_H-M   'P 1'
#
loop_
_entity.id
_entity.type
_entity.pdbx_description
1 polymer ?
#
loop_
_entity_poly.entity_id
_entity_poly.type
_entity_poly.pdbx_seq_one_letter_code
_entity_poly.pdbx_strand_id
1 'polypeptide(L)'
;MSEVFILYMYRMFWALFLGALLAMGFRRSWNAEHGKMTSWMEDREHAVVWLDPIVFPVMIIFFAAINLWVYGSDDGVEYGLCLLIDIFVFVSVYFTGLMFLLPMLRRRYTARTCAVLWLVPVFLFYQPHMLYLMRSEPPLVVLYLPGILLRVLLAVWAAGFLVLFGTKIGSHIWFSRRLRQHSRPILDPELLEIWEKVRCDLDMHIPVDLRYCSLTRTPLTIGMRKKSKVTYLPERAYGAEEAELIFSHELHHVQRRDTHTKCFLEFCKALGWIHPLVWLAARRAQDDLELSCDEIVLEKADAVTRRKYAELLLSTAGDGRGFTTCLSASARTLRYRMRATVSGGKKKLGVVMLFTVMALSVLGMGKISVSTDRTSLAELIQLSEDSLSEVYLTKDGEEIRISDLERLAGYLSSLQAERLIYTYTLLSEQGGCDLEGITSSDATFRMSGSYVEICYPEKRNPVLCRMKEPVDWQKIQAFE
;
A
#
# COMPACT_ATOMS: atom_id res chain seq x y z
N MET A 1 2.02 28.89 19.60
CA MET A 1 1.92 28.25 18.26
C MET A 1 0.68 27.40 18.32
N SER A 2 -0.30 27.61 17.46
CA SER A 2 -1.59 26.89 17.58
C SER A 2 -1.36 25.38 17.42
N GLU A 3 -2.10 24.57 18.17
CA GLU A 3 -2.04 23.10 18.10
C GLU A 3 -2.26 22.61 16.67
N VAL A 4 -3.17 23.24 15.92
CA VAL A 4 -3.41 23.01 14.50
C VAL A 4 -2.13 23.12 13.68
N PHE A 5 -1.31 24.14 13.91
CA PHE A 5 -0.05 24.32 13.19
C PHE A 5 0.93 23.17 13.45
N ILE A 6 1.02 22.69 14.69
CA ILE A 6 1.88 21.55 15.08
C ILE A 6 1.43 20.29 14.34
N LEU A 7 0.11 20.02 14.27
CA LEU A 7 -0.44 18.86 13.57
C LEU A 7 -0.14 18.90 12.07
N TYR A 8 -0.29 20.07 11.43
CA TYR A 8 0.06 20.24 10.01
C TYR A 8 1.55 20.03 9.75
N MET A 9 2.41 20.59 10.61
CA MET A 9 3.87 20.42 10.50
C MET A 9 4.26 18.95 10.66
N TYR A 10 3.66 18.24 11.59
CA TYR A 10 3.88 16.81 11.78
C TYR A 10 3.48 15.98 10.54
N ARG A 11 2.30 16.25 9.99
CA ARG A 11 1.83 15.59 8.77
C ARG A 11 2.72 15.88 7.57
N MET A 12 3.15 17.13 7.41
CA MET A 12 4.09 17.54 6.38
C MET A 12 5.44 16.83 6.55
N PHE A 13 5.95 16.76 7.77
CA PHE A 13 7.19 16.04 8.06
C PHE A 13 7.12 14.58 7.59
N TRP A 14 6.04 13.86 7.94
CA TRP A 14 5.89 12.45 7.53
C TRP A 14 5.72 12.30 6.02
N ALA A 15 5.00 13.19 5.37
CA ALA A 15 4.84 13.17 3.91
C ALA A 15 6.20 13.33 3.21
N LEU A 16 7.00 14.30 3.64
CA LEU A 16 8.34 14.54 3.11
C LEU A 16 9.30 13.39 3.45
N PHE A 17 9.23 12.86 4.68
CA PHE A 17 10.09 11.75 5.13
C PHE A 17 9.82 10.47 4.31
N LEU A 18 8.56 10.05 4.16
CA LEU A 18 8.20 8.87 3.39
C LEU A 18 8.47 9.06 1.89
N GLY A 19 8.25 10.27 1.37
CA GLY A 19 8.61 10.63 0.01
C GLY A 19 10.13 10.51 -0.23
N ALA A 20 10.94 11.04 0.69
CA ALA A 20 12.39 10.95 0.63
C ALA A 20 12.88 9.50 0.77
N LEU A 21 12.29 8.73 1.67
CA LEU A 21 12.63 7.32 1.87
C LEU A 21 12.42 6.50 0.59
N LEU A 22 11.24 6.64 -0.05
CA LEU A 22 10.93 5.98 -1.32
C LEU A 22 11.90 6.42 -2.43
N ALA A 23 12.12 7.72 -2.58
CA ALA A 23 12.96 8.28 -3.63
C ALA A 23 14.44 7.86 -3.47
N MET A 24 14.96 7.91 -2.24
CA MET A 24 16.33 7.47 -1.93
C MET A 24 16.47 5.95 -2.12
N GLY A 25 15.53 5.15 -1.63
CA GLY A 25 15.53 3.71 -1.82
C GLY A 25 15.51 3.32 -3.29
N PHE A 26 14.66 3.97 -4.09
CA PHE A 26 14.59 3.76 -5.53
C PHE A 26 15.89 4.16 -6.24
N ARG A 27 16.44 5.34 -5.95
CA ARG A 27 17.71 5.80 -6.54
C ARG A 27 18.87 4.90 -6.17
N ARG A 28 18.93 4.43 -4.93
CA ARG A 28 19.97 3.52 -4.44
C ARG A 28 19.88 2.18 -5.16
N SER A 29 18.71 1.61 -5.28
CA SER A 29 18.47 0.37 -6.01
C SER A 29 18.84 0.50 -7.50
N TRP A 30 18.55 1.63 -8.12
CA TRP A 30 18.97 1.94 -9.49
C TRP A 30 20.49 2.01 -9.64
N ASN A 31 21.18 2.72 -8.73
CA ASN A 31 22.63 2.84 -8.75
C ASN A 31 23.33 1.49 -8.58
N ALA A 32 22.80 0.62 -7.72
CA ALA A 32 23.31 -0.72 -7.50
C ALA A 32 23.24 -1.57 -8.79
N GLU A 33 22.11 -1.54 -9.50
CA GLU A 33 21.94 -2.23 -10.79
C GLU A 33 22.93 -1.78 -11.87
N HIS A 34 23.32 -0.50 -11.85
CA HIS A 34 24.23 0.08 -12.83
C HIS A 34 25.70 0.11 -12.36
N GLY A 35 26.04 -0.65 -11.32
CA GLY A 35 27.40 -0.75 -10.80
C GLY A 35 27.97 0.56 -10.19
N LYS A 36 27.08 1.53 -9.85
CA LYS A 36 27.44 2.84 -9.29
C LYS A 36 27.36 2.84 -7.76
N MET A 37 27.73 1.75 -7.10
CA MET A 37 27.71 1.66 -5.64
C MET A 37 28.99 2.17 -5.00
N THR A 38 28.85 2.78 -3.82
CA THR A 38 29.95 3.13 -2.95
C THR A 38 30.36 1.93 -2.09
N SER A 39 31.67 1.78 -1.83
CA SER A 39 32.33 0.58 -1.30
C SER A 39 31.82 0.01 0.05
N TRP A 40 31.01 0.73 0.81
CA TRP A 40 30.49 0.26 2.10
C TRP A 40 29.15 -0.48 2.01
N MET A 41 28.65 -0.74 0.78
CA MET A 41 27.38 -1.40 0.51
C MET A 41 27.53 -2.45 -0.58
N GLU A 42 28.18 -3.54 -0.25
CA GLU A 42 28.53 -4.62 -1.17
C GLU A 42 27.35 -5.54 -1.58
N ASP A 43 26.18 -5.37 -1.00
CA ASP A 43 25.04 -6.24 -1.36
C ASP A 43 24.36 -5.74 -2.64
N ARG A 44 24.76 -6.30 -3.79
CA ARG A 44 24.15 -6.01 -5.10
C ARG A 44 22.78 -6.64 -5.31
N GLU A 45 22.38 -7.50 -4.39
CA GLU A 45 21.03 -8.05 -4.37
C GLU A 45 20.05 -7.07 -3.74
N HIS A 46 19.20 -6.48 -4.54
CA HIS A 46 18.26 -5.49 -4.04
C HIS A 46 16.94 -5.56 -4.80
N ALA A 47 15.85 -5.38 -4.09
CA ALA A 47 14.54 -5.22 -4.69
C ALA A 47 14.42 -3.87 -5.42
N VAL A 48 13.37 -3.73 -6.23
CA VAL A 48 13.11 -2.53 -7.05
C VAL A 48 13.11 -1.23 -6.23
N VAL A 49 12.81 -1.30 -4.94
CA VAL A 49 12.73 -0.16 -4.00
C VAL A 49 13.70 -0.34 -2.83
N TRP A 50 14.76 -1.12 -2.97
CA TRP A 50 15.74 -1.48 -1.97
C TRP A 50 15.24 -2.43 -0.88
N LEU A 51 14.08 -2.20 -0.28
CA LEU A 51 13.47 -3.09 0.70
C LEU A 51 12.95 -4.37 0.04
N ASP A 52 13.16 -5.50 0.69
CA ASP A 52 12.60 -6.76 0.23
C ASP A 52 11.06 -6.72 0.34
N PRO A 53 10.33 -6.92 -0.77
CA PRO A 53 8.87 -6.82 -0.78
C PRO A 53 8.17 -7.80 0.19
N ILE A 54 8.83 -8.87 0.60
CA ILE A 54 8.28 -9.82 1.60
C ILE A 54 8.17 -9.18 3.00
N VAL A 55 8.98 -8.17 3.29
CA VAL A 55 8.87 -7.43 4.55
C VAL A 55 7.50 -6.77 4.68
N PHE A 56 6.90 -6.36 3.57
CA PHE A 56 5.64 -5.63 3.57
C PHE A 56 4.46 -6.41 4.18
N PRO A 57 4.13 -7.63 3.77
CA PRO A 57 3.09 -8.43 4.42
C PRO A 57 3.31 -8.59 5.93
N VAL A 58 4.56 -8.83 6.35
CA VAL A 58 4.91 -8.98 7.76
C VAL A 58 4.65 -7.70 8.54
N MET A 59 5.04 -6.55 7.99
CA MET A 59 4.80 -5.26 8.61
C MET A 59 3.31 -4.94 8.70
N ILE A 60 2.51 -5.20 7.66
CA ILE A 60 1.06 -4.99 7.69
C ILE A 60 0.42 -5.80 8.83
N ILE A 61 0.79 -7.07 8.96
CA ILE A 61 0.29 -7.92 10.05
C ILE A 61 0.75 -7.38 11.42
N PHE A 62 2.01 -6.95 11.52
CA PHE A 62 2.56 -6.39 12.75
C PHE A 62 1.82 -5.10 13.17
N PHE A 63 1.58 -4.17 12.25
CA PHE A 63 0.82 -2.95 12.54
C PHE A 63 -0.64 -3.24 12.87
N ALA A 64 -1.27 -4.23 12.21
CA ALA A 64 -2.61 -4.67 12.59
C ALA A 64 -2.64 -5.23 14.02
N ALA A 65 -1.64 -6.02 14.41
CA ALA A 65 -1.52 -6.53 15.78
C ALA A 65 -1.29 -5.40 16.81
N ILE A 66 -0.43 -4.43 16.51
CA ILE A 66 -0.24 -3.24 17.37
C ILE A 66 -1.55 -2.46 17.50
N ASN A 67 -2.29 -2.31 16.41
CA ASN A 67 -3.58 -1.63 16.44
C ASN A 67 -4.54 -2.30 17.44
N LEU A 68 -4.67 -3.63 17.36
CA LEU A 68 -5.49 -4.39 18.29
C LEU A 68 -4.99 -4.31 19.74
N TRP A 69 -3.68 -4.27 19.95
CA TRP A 69 -3.08 -4.18 21.27
C TRP A 69 -3.26 -2.79 21.91
N VAL A 70 -3.13 -1.73 21.13
CA VAL A 70 -3.23 -0.34 21.61
C VAL A 70 -4.68 0.07 21.90
N TYR A 71 -5.59 -0.26 20.98
CA TYR A 71 -7.00 0.18 21.05
C TYR A 71 -7.95 -0.87 21.63
N GLY A 72 -7.47 -2.10 21.86
CA GLY A 72 -8.33 -3.22 22.24
C GLY A 72 -8.99 -3.89 21.03
N SER A 73 -9.72 -4.99 21.29
CA SER A 73 -10.32 -5.81 20.21
C SER A 73 -11.39 -5.08 19.43
N ASP A 74 -12.27 -4.33 20.12
CA ASP A 74 -13.43 -3.70 19.50
C ASP A 74 -13.03 -2.43 18.75
N ASP A 75 -12.44 -1.45 19.44
CA ASP A 75 -12.01 -0.20 18.82
C ASP A 75 -10.90 -0.44 17.79
N GLY A 76 -9.96 -1.36 18.05
CA GLY A 76 -8.88 -1.70 17.12
C GLY A 76 -9.39 -2.29 15.81
N VAL A 77 -10.43 -3.13 15.85
CA VAL A 77 -11.09 -3.65 14.64
C VAL A 77 -11.79 -2.53 13.88
N GLU A 78 -12.55 -1.67 14.59
CA GLU A 78 -13.24 -0.54 13.95
C GLU A 78 -12.29 0.44 13.29
N TYR A 79 -11.20 0.84 13.98
CA TYR A 79 -10.17 1.70 13.40
C TYR A 79 -9.45 1.05 12.21
N GLY A 80 -9.14 -0.23 12.31
CA GLY A 80 -8.55 -0.98 11.19
C GLY A 80 -9.45 -1.02 9.96
N LEU A 81 -10.77 -1.18 10.15
CA LEU A 81 -11.75 -1.15 9.07
C LEU A 81 -11.89 0.24 8.44
N CYS A 82 -11.93 1.29 9.27
CA CYS A 82 -11.95 2.66 8.75
C CYS A 82 -10.71 2.95 7.88
N LEU A 83 -9.52 2.48 8.32
CA LEU A 83 -8.30 2.56 7.54
C LEU A 83 -8.42 1.83 6.21
N LEU A 84 -8.92 0.60 6.21
CA LEU A 84 -9.08 -0.19 4.99
C LEU A 84 -10.03 0.48 3.99
N ILE A 85 -11.11 1.11 4.47
CA ILE A 85 -12.05 1.84 3.63
C ILE A 85 -11.40 3.12 3.06
N ASP A 86 -10.66 3.87 3.88
CA ASP A 86 -9.93 5.06 3.41
C ASP A 86 -8.91 4.69 2.33
N ILE A 87 -8.13 3.63 2.54
CA ILE A 87 -7.19 3.10 1.54
C ILE A 87 -7.94 2.61 0.29
N PHE A 88 -9.06 1.93 0.44
CA PHE A 88 -9.85 1.43 -0.70
C PHE A 88 -10.30 2.58 -1.61
N VAL A 89 -10.83 3.65 -1.03
CA VAL A 89 -11.28 4.82 -1.80
C VAL A 89 -10.08 5.56 -2.41
N PHE A 90 -9.02 5.78 -1.63
CA PHE A 90 -7.80 6.40 -2.12
C PHE A 90 -7.22 5.64 -3.33
N VAL A 91 -7.07 4.32 -3.20
CA VAL A 91 -6.56 3.42 -4.26
C VAL A 91 -7.44 3.51 -5.52
N SER A 92 -8.76 3.65 -5.37
CA SER A 92 -9.66 3.84 -6.50
C SER A 92 -9.33 5.10 -7.30
N VAL A 93 -9.16 6.22 -6.61
CA VAL A 93 -8.81 7.51 -7.24
C VAL A 93 -7.40 7.46 -7.82
N TYR A 94 -6.44 6.97 -7.03
CA TYR A 94 -5.03 6.90 -7.42
C TYR A 94 -4.81 6.04 -8.67
N PHE A 95 -5.30 4.80 -8.69
CA PHE A 95 -5.11 3.90 -9.83
C PHE A 95 -5.88 4.38 -11.07
N THR A 96 -7.06 4.97 -10.89
CA THR A 96 -7.77 5.58 -12.01
C THR A 96 -6.94 6.70 -12.64
N GLY A 97 -6.47 7.65 -11.83
CA GLY A 97 -5.59 8.73 -12.29
C GLY A 97 -4.30 8.22 -12.93
N LEU A 98 -3.64 7.24 -12.28
CA LEU A 98 -2.41 6.64 -12.81
C LEU A 98 -2.65 5.97 -14.17
N MET A 99 -3.77 5.26 -14.37
CA MET A 99 -4.08 4.63 -15.66
C MET A 99 -4.23 5.64 -16.80
N PHE A 100 -4.82 6.80 -16.54
CA PHE A 100 -4.91 7.88 -17.53
C PHE A 100 -3.54 8.52 -17.84
N LEU A 101 -2.71 8.69 -16.81
CA LEU A 101 -1.39 9.33 -16.95
C LEU A 101 -0.31 8.39 -17.48
N LEU A 102 -0.45 7.08 -17.28
CA LEU A 102 0.56 6.09 -17.57
C LEU A 102 1.09 6.10 -19.02
N PRO A 103 0.27 6.26 -20.09
CA PRO A 103 0.78 6.32 -21.46
C PRO A 103 1.75 7.49 -21.68
N MET A 104 1.50 8.62 -21.01
CA MET A 104 2.38 9.80 -21.06
C MET A 104 3.66 9.55 -20.22
N LEU A 105 3.51 8.99 -19.03
CA LEU A 105 4.63 8.70 -18.13
C LEU A 105 5.63 7.69 -18.77
N ARG A 106 5.14 6.62 -19.39
CA ARG A 106 5.94 5.61 -20.08
C ARG A 106 6.75 6.16 -21.25
N ARG A 107 6.35 7.28 -21.84
CA ARG A 107 7.13 7.96 -22.89
C ARG A 107 8.31 8.75 -22.33
N ARG A 108 8.23 9.22 -21.08
CA ARG A 108 9.21 10.12 -20.47
C ARG A 108 10.11 9.43 -19.46
N TYR A 109 9.59 8.44 -18.74
CA TYR A 109 10.25 7.79 -17.61
C TYR A 109 10.55 6.32 -17.90
N THR A 110 11.53 5.77 -17.18
CA THR A 110 11.90 4.35 -17.27
C THR A 110 10.74 3.45 -16.83
N ALA A 111 10.69 2.23 -17.36
CA ALA A 111 9.69 1.24 -16.99
C ALA A 111 9.75 0.92 -15.48
N ARG A 112 10.96 0.91 -14.91
CA ARG A 112 11.16 0.73 -13.47
C ARG A 112 10.47 1.81 -12.64
N THR A 113 10.55 3.08 -13.06
CA THR A 113 9.82 4.18 -12.40
C THR A 113 8.32 3.95 -12.46
N CYS A 114 7.80 3.52 -13.62
CA CYS A 114 6.38 3.19 -13.79
C CYS A 114 5.95 1.99 -12.91
N ALA A 115 6.81 0.98 -12.77
CA ALA A 115 6.55 -0.17 -11.89
C ALA A 115 6.42 0.25 -10.41
N VAL A 116 7.29 1.17 -9.94
CA VAL A 116 7.24 1.67 -8.55
C VAL A 116 5.99 2.50 -8.29
N LEU A 117 5.49 3.27 -9.27
CA LEU A 117 4.24 4.02 -9.11
C LEU A 117 3.06 3.12 -8.75
N TRP A 118 2.99 1.89 -9.28
CA TRP A 118 1.95 0.94 -8.89
C TRP A 118 2.06 0.47 -7.44
N LEU A 119 3.25 0.56 -6.84
CA LEU A 119 3.52 0.13 -5.47
C LEU A 119 3.31 1.24 -4.43
N VAL A 120 3.23 2.51 -4.85
CA VAL A 120 3.07 3.65 -3.93
C VAL A 120 1.92 3.47 -2.93
N PRO A 121 0.70 3.03 -3.31
CA PRO A 121 -0.39 2.86 -2.35
C PRO A 121 -0.11 1.85 -1.24
N VAL A 122 0.81 0.92 -1.46
CA VAL A 122 1.19 -0.07 -0.44
C VAL A 122 1.90 0.58 0.73
N PHE A 123 2.69 1.62 0.47
CA PHE A 123 3.38 2.36 1.52
C PHE A 123 2.41 3.10 2.45
N LEU A 124 1.16 3.26 2.05
CA LEU A 124 0.13 3.89 2.87
C LEU A 124 -0.34 2.98 4.03
N PHE A 125 -0.15 1.66 3.93
CA PHE A 125 -0.35 0.73 5.04
C PHE A 125 0.70 0.86 6.14
N TYR A 126 1.81 1.55 5.88
CA TYR A 126 2.89 1.84 6.83
C TYR A 126 2.74 3.19 7.51
N GLN A 127 1.60 3.82 7.40
CA GLN A 127 1.37 5.02 8.18
C GLN A 127 1.55 4.65 9.65
N PRO A 128 2.55 5.26 10.35
CA PRO A 128 2.67 5.04 11.77
C PRO A 128 1.32 5.34 12.40
N HIS A 129 0.93 4.56 13.38
CA HIS A 129 -0.30 4.78 14.15
C HIS A 129 -0.47 6.24 14.57
N MET A 130 0.63 6.92 14.83
CA MET A 130 0.67 8.34 15.18
C MET A 130 0.11 9.26 14.09
N LEU A 131 0.18 8.89 12.80
CA LEU A 131 -0.46 9.69 11.73
C LEU A 131 -1.98 9.64 11.80
N TYR A 132 -2.53 8.58 12.36
CA TYR A 132 -3.95 8.44 12.63
C TYR A 132 -4.39 9.19 13.87
N LEU A 133 -3.58 9.16 14.94
CA LEU A 133 -3.84 9.83 16.18
C LEU A 133 -3.80 11.36 16.06
N MET A 134 -3.13 11.89 15.04
CA MET A 134 -2.95 13.33 14.84
C MET A 134 -3.63 13.82 13.55
N ARG A 135 -4.91 13.54 13.40
CA ARG A 135 -5.70 14.14 12.32
C ARG A 135 -6.06 15.56 12.69
N SER A 136 -5.62 16.50 11.86
CA SER A 136 -5.80 17.95 12.06
C SER A 136 -7.09 18.49 11.44
N GLU A 137 -7.87 17.65 10.80
CA GLU A 137 -9.05 18.08 10.06
C GLU A 137 -10.21 17.09 10.25
N PRO A 138 -11.45 17.56 10.29
CA PRO A 138 -12.61 16.68 10.29
C PRO A 138 -12.69 15.85 9.01
N PRO A 139 -13.39 14.70 9.03
CA PRO A 139 -13.54 13.87 7.85
C PRO A 139 -14.30 14.61 6.75
N LEU A 140 -13.78 14.54 5.51
CA LEU A 140 -14.43 15.13 4.34
C LEU A 140 -15.69 14.34 3.95
N VAL A 141 -15.64 13.01 4.10
CA VAL A 141 -16.71 12.10 3.74
C VAL A 141 -16.98 11.16 4.89
N VAL A 142 -18.24 11.04 5.29
CA VAL A 142 -18.71 10.07 6.29
C VAL A 142 -19.61 9.06 5.61
N LEU A 143 -19.24 7.78 5.67
CA LEU A 143 -20.01 6.66 5.13
C LEU A 143 -20.77 5.99 6.28
N TYR A 144 -22.09 5.88 6.16
CA TYR A 144 -22.87 5.14 7.14
C TYR A 144 -22.90 3.65 6.81
N LEU A 145 -22.40 2.82 7.74
CA LEU A 145 -22.40 1.37 7.66
C LEU A 145 -22.83 0.78 9.02
N PRO A 146 -24.00 0.15 9.13
CA PRO A 146 -24.42 -0.50 10.37
C PRO A 146 -23.35 -1.46 10.88
N GLY A 147 -23.10 -1.47 12.19
CA GLY A 147 -22.00 -2.24 12.79
C GLY A 147 -22.05 -3.74 12.49
N ILE A 148 -23.25 -4.35 12.39
CA ILE A 148 -23.43 -5.75 11.98
C ILE A 148 -22.93 -5.95 10.53
N LEU A 149 -23.30 -5.07 9.60
CA LEU A 149 -22.88 -5.16 8.20
C LEU A 149 -21.37 -5.03 8.08
N LEU A 150 -20.78 -4.12 8.85
CA LEU A 150 -19.33 -3.90 8.88
C LEU A 150 -18.57 -5.16 9.32
N ARG A 151 -19.03 -5.85 10.37
CA ARG A 151 -18.45 -7.12 10.85
C ARG A 151 -18.58 -8.25 9.83
N VAL A 152 -19.75 -8.36 9.18
CA VAL A 152 -19.97 -9.36 8.11
C VAL A 152 -19.04 -9.11 6.92
N LEU A 153 -18.93 -7.84 6.47
CA LEU A 153 -18.03 -7.47 5.38
C LEU A 153 -16.58 -7.82 5.71
N LEU A 154 -16.12 -7.57 6.96
CA LEU A 154 -14.79 -7.95 7.40
C LEU A 154 -14.58 -9.47 7.35
N ALA A 155 -15.54 -10.25 7.86
CA ALA A 155 -15.44 -11.71 7.86
C ALA A 155 -15.36 -12.26 6.42
N VAL A 156 -16.22 -11.76 5.52
CA VAL A 156 -16.19 -12.12 4.09
C VAL A 156 -14.88 -11.71 3.44
N TRP A 157 -14.41 -10.49 3.71
CA TRP A 157 -13.11 -10.02 3.20
C TRP A 157 -11.96 -10.89 3.68
N ALA A 158 -11.89 -11.20 4.98
CA ALA A 158 -10.83 -12.03 5.55
C ALA A 158 -10.86 -13.45 5.00
N ALA A 159 -12.05 -14.06 4.89
CA ALA A 159 -12.21 -15.39 4.28
C ALA A 159 -11.75 -15.39 2.82
N GLY A 160 -12.16 -14.42 2.02
CA GLY A 160 -11.73 -14.27 0.63
C GLY A 160 -10.22 -14.09 0.50
N PHE A 161 -9.61 -13.26 1.36
CA PHE A 161 -8.16 -13.09 1.42
C PHE A 161 -7.43 -14.41 1.71
N LEU A 162 -7.84 -15.13 2.76
CA LEU A 162 -7.21 -16.40 3.16
C LEU A 162 -7.32 -17.45 2.06
N VAL A 163 -8.49 -17.59 1.44
CA VAL A 163 -8.70 -18.55 0.35
C VAL A 163 -7.84 -18.18 -0.87
N LEU A 164 -7.89 -16.93 -1.32
CA LEU A 164 -7.17 -16.52 -2.53
C LEU A 164 -5.66 -16.54 -2.34
N PHE A 165 -5.17 -16.04 -1.24
CA PHE A 165 -3.72 -16.05 -0.97
C PHE A 165 -3.23 -17.46 -0.66
N GLY A 166 -3.97 -18.24 0.14
CA GLY A 166 -3.65 -19.62 0.45
C GLY A 166 -3.59 -20.52 -0.78
N THR A 167 -4.57 -20.42 -1.69
CA THR A 167 -4.56 -21.16 -2.96
C THR A 167 -3.40 -20.75 -3.85
N LYS A 168 -3.00 -19.47 -3.86
CA LYS A 168 -1.83 -19.01 -4.61
C LYS A 168 -0.52 -19.57 -4.05
N ILE A 169 -0.34 -19.51 -2.76
CA ILE A 169 0.83 -20.11 -2.10
C ILE A 169 0.88 -21.62 -2.34
N GLY A 170 -0.24 -22.33 -2.13
CA GLY A 170 -0.34 -23.76 -2.36
C GLY A 170 -0.02 -24.15 -3.81
N SER A 171 -0.58 -23.41 -4.78
CA SER A 171 -0.30 -23.64 -6.20
C SER A 171 1.17 -23.39 -6.57
N HIS A 172 1.80 -22.36 -5.97
CA HIS A 172 3.22 -22.10 -6.18
C HIS A 172 4.10 -23.21 -5.62
N ILE A 173 3.83 -23.69 -4.40
CA ILE A 173 4.56 -24.78 -3.77
C ILE A 173 4.42 -26.06 -4.61
N TRP A 174 3.20 -26.39 -5.02
CA TRP A 174 2.92 -27.55 -5.87
C TRP A 174 3.66 -27.46 -7.21
N PHE A 175 3.59 -26.30 -7.88
CA PHE A 175 4.28 -26.07 -9.15
C PHE A 175 5.80 -26.17 -9.00
N SER A 176 6.38 -25.57 -7.97
CA SER A 176 7.82 -25.63 -7.68
C SER A 176 8.30 -27.07 -7.45
N ARG A 177 7.52 -27.88 -6.69
CA ARG A 177 7.81 -29.31 -6.48
C ARG A 177 7.76 -30.08 -7.79
N ARG A 178 6.73 -29.83 -8.62
CA ARG A 178 6.56 -30.52 -9.89
C ARG A 178 7.67 -30.18 -10.88
N LEU A 179 8.13 -28.94 -10.97
CA LEU A 179 9.28 -28.55 -11.78
C LEU A 179 10.55 -29.31 -11.34
N ARG A 180 10.82 -29.36 -10.04
CA ARG A 180 11.99 -30.04 -9.50
C ARG A 180 11.98 -31.55 -9.83
N GLN A 181 10.82 -32.20 -9.78
CA GLN A 181 10.66 -33.62 -10.10
C GLN A 181 10.91 -33.95 -11.60
N HIS A 182 10.58 -32.99 -12.48
CA HIS A 182 10.71 -33.17 -13.95
C HIS A 182 11.89 -32.38 -14.52
N SER A 183 12.91 -32.14 -13.72
CA SER A 183 14.10 -31.41 -14.13
C SER A 183 15.36 -32.28 -13.98
N ARG A 184 16.32 -32.04 -14.88
CA ARG A 184 17.63 -32.66 -14.84
C ARG A 184 18.74 -31.60 -14.89
N PRO A 185 19.92 -31.85 -14.31
CA PRO A 185 21.03 -30.91 -14.42
C PRO A 185 21.47 -30.77 -15.89
N ILE A 186 21.97 -29.59 -16.22
CA ILE A 186 22.59 -29.31 -17.52
C ILE A 186 24.05 -29.76 -17.41
N LEU A 187 24.48 -30.60 -18.34
CA LEU A 187 25.84 -31.11 -18.46
C LEU A 187 26.58 -30.57 -19.68
N ASP A 188 25.96 -29.70 -20.45
CA ASP A 188 26.53 -29.06 -21.65
C ASP A 188 27.60 -28.02 -21.21
N PRO A 189 28.88 -28.23 -21.51
CA PRO A 189 29.96 -27.35 -21.07
C PRO A 189 29.84 -25.94 -21.63
N GLU A 190 29.39 -25.80 -22.89
CA GLU A 190 29.26 -24.51 -23.57
C GLU A 190 28.20 -23.63 -22.85
N LEU A 191 27.04 -24.21 -22.56
CA LEU A 191 25.99 -23.51 -21.82
C LEU A 191 26.41 -23.14 -20.41
N LEU A 192 27.16 -24.01 -19.74
CA LEU A 192 27.66 -23.72 -18.37
C LEU A 192 28.71 -22.62 -18.38
N GLU A 193 29.57 -22.56 -19.39
CA GLU A 193 30.57 -21.49 -19.57
C GLU A 193 29.88 -20.13 -19.78
N ILE A 194 28.88 -20.08 -20.67
CA ILE A 194 28.09 -18.86 -20.92
C ILE A 194 27.37 -18.44 -19.62
N TRP A 195 26.80 -19.40 -18.89
CA TRP A 195 26.12 -19.13 -17.61
C TRP A 195 27.05 -18.49 -16.59
N GLU A 196 28.23 -19.07 -16.37
CA GLU A 196 29.21 -18.54 -15.44
C GLU A 196 29.77 -17.18 -15.89
N LYS A 197 29.98 -16.97 -17.21
CA LYS A 197 30.36 -15.68 -17.77
C LYS A 197 29.36 -14.61 -17.40
N VAL A 198 28.05 -14.84 -17.65
CA VAL A 198 27.00 -13.86 -17.37
C VAL A 198 26.86 -13.61 -15.86
N ARG A 199 27.04 -14.65 -15.02
CA ARG A 199 27.07 -14.50 -13.55
C ARG A 199 28.23 -13.61 -13.10
N CYS A 200 29.42 -13.80 -13.63
CA CYS A 200 30.59 -12.97 -13.35
C CYS A 200 30.37 -11.52 -13.83
N ASP A 201 29.83 -11.31 -15.01
CA ASP A 201 29.56 -9.97 -15.57
C ASP A 201 28.56 -9.18 -14.70
N LEU A 202 27.61 -9.90 -14.09
CA LEU A 202 26.65 -9.32 -13.13
C LEU A 202 27.17 -9.26 -11.70
N ASP A 203 28.40 -9.73 -11.42
CA ASP A 203 29.01 -9.81 -10.10
C ASP A 203 28.06 -10.49 -9.08
N MET A 204 27.51 -11.63 -9.49
CA MET A 204 26.49 -12.33 -8.73
C MET A 204 27.10 -13.44 -7.87
N HIS A 205 26.99 -13.29 -6.55
CA HIS A 205 27.51 -14.28 -5.58
C HIS A 205 26.46 -15.30 -5.10
N ILE A 206 25.19 -15.12 -5.47
CA ILE A 206 24.13 -16.06 -5.09
C ILE A 206 24.27 -17.33 -5.92
N PRO A 207 24.19 -18.51 -5.27
CA PRO A 207 24.12 -19.78 -6.00
C PRO A 207 22.75 -19.88 -6.70
N VAL A 208 22.76 -20.07 -7.99
CA VAL A 208 21.57 -20.31 -8.81
C VAL A 208 21.84 -21.55 -9.67
N ASP A 209 21.09 -22.62 -9.43
CA ASP A 209 21.20 -23.85 -10.21
C ASP A 209 20.60 -23.64 -11.61
N LEU A 210 21.21 -24.23 -12.62
CA LEU A 210 20.71 -24.26 -14.00
C LEU A 210 20.29 -25.67 -14.37
N ARG A 211 19.03 -25.86 -14.79
CA ARG A 211 18.46 -27.18 -15.07
C ARG A 211 17.57 -27.18 -16.31
N TYR A 212 17.59 -28.28 -17.04
CA TYR A 212 16.55 -28.56 -18.05
C TYR A 212 15.26 -29.03 -17.40
N CYS A 213 14.11 -28.64 -17.93
CA CYS A 213 12.81 -29.09 -17.48
C CYS A 213 11.85 -29.34 -18.64
N SER A 214 11.32 -30.56 -18.73
CA SER A 214 10.39 -30.96 -19.79
C SER A 214 9.00 -30.32 -19.68
N LEU A 215 8.64 -29.76 -18.51
CA LEU A 215 7.34 -29.11 -18.28
C LEU A 215 7.31 -27.64 -18.68
N THR A 216 8.47 -27.03 -18.89
CA THR A 216 8.56 -25.59 -19.22
C THR A 216 8.64 -25.42 -20.74
N ARG A 217 7.91 -24.44 -21.26
CA ARG A 217 8.01 -24.01 -22.67
C ARG A 217 8.88 -22.77 -22.83
N THR A 218 9.15 -22.09 -21.74
CA THR A 218 9.92 -20.85 -21.70
C THR A 218 10.90 -20.92 -20.55
N PRO A 219 12.07 -20.28 -20.65
CA PRO A 219 12.97 -20.10 -19.52
C PRO A 219 12.25 -19.44 -18.35
N LEU A 220 12.57 -19.86 -17.14
CA LEU A 220 11.99 -19.29 -15.94
C LEU A 220 12.87 -19.54 -14.70
N THR A 221 12.90 -18.58 -13.80
CA THR A 221 13.60 -18.71 -12.53
C THR A 221 12.61 -18.73 -11.37
N ILE A 222 12.80 -19.69 -10.45
CA ILE A 222 12.03 -19.77 -9.20
C ILE A 222 12.95 -19.89 -8.01
N GLY A 223 12.41 -19.62 -6.82
CA GLY A 223 13.11 -19.74 -5.55
C GLY A 223 13.06 -18.46 -4.74
N MET A 224 12.55 -18.57 -3.50
CA MET A 224 12.42 -17.42 -2.60
C MET A 224 13.65 -17.27 -1.68
N ARG A 225 14.27 -18.39 -1.31
CA ARG A 225 15.46 -18.38 -0.44
C ARG A 225 16.74 -18.31 -1.26
N LYS A 226 17.79 -17.68 -0.72
CA LYS A 226 19.11 -17.57 -1.41
C LYS A 226 19.62 -18.92 -1.96
N LYS A 227 19.49 -20.01 -1.19
CA LYS A 227 19.96 -21.37 -1.56
C LYS A 227 18.96 -22.20 -2.39
N SER A 228 17.79 -21.67 -2.73
CA SER A 228 16.74 -22.44 -3.43
C SER A 228 16.43 -21.91 -4.84
N LYS A 229 17.26 -21.01 -5.35
CA LYS A 229 17.05 -20.41 -6.66
C LYS A 229 17.49 -21.37 -7.77
N VAL A 230 16.59 -21.61 -8.71
CA VAL A 230 16.82 -22.50 -9.85
C VAL A 230 16.25 -21.86 -11.11
N THR A 231 17.08 -21.79 -12.14
CA THR A 231 16.66 -21.41 -13.49
C THR A 231 16.39 -22.68 -14.29
N TYR A 232 15.19 -22.78 -14.82
CA TYR A 232 14.75 -23.91 -15.66
C TYR A 232 14.72 -23.49 -17.11
N LEU A 233 15.35 -24.28 -17.97
CA LEU A 233 15.31 -24.12 -19.43
C LEU A 233 14.44 -25.21 -20.05
N PRO A 234 13.66 -24.92 -21.08
CA PRO A 234 13.10 -25.93 -21.97
C PRO A 234 14.16 -26.83 -22.56
N GLU A 235 13.83 -28.11 -22.81
CA GLU A 235 14.73 -29.07 -23.42
C GLU A 235 14.79 -28.82 -24.96
N ARG A 236 15.69 -27.94 -25.38
CA ARG A 236 16.01 -27.64 -26.79
C ARG A 236 17.44 -27.18 -26.92
N ALA A 237 17.93 -27.12 -28.15
CA ALA A 237 19.21 -26.50 -28.45
C ALA A 237 19.14 -24.97 -28.33
N TYR A 238 20.21 -24.38 -27.84
CA TYR A 238 20.39 -22.94 -27.68
C TYR A 238 21.66 -22.49 -28.41
N GLY A 239 21.56 -21.45 -29.24
CA GLY A 239 22.76 -20.78 -29.75
C GLY A 239 23.41 -19.92 -28.65
N ALA A 240 24.71 -19.71 -28.72
CA ALA A 240 25.49 -19.00 -27.71
C ALA A 240 24.93 -17.58 -27.40
N GLU A 241 24.65 -16.79 -28.45
CA GLU A 241 24.07 -15.44 -28.29
C GLU A 241 22.65 -15.48 -27.70
N GLU A 242 21.85 -16.46 -28.06
CA GLU A 242 20.50 -16.66 -27.50
C GLU A 242 20.57 -17.00 -26.00
N ALA A 243 21.47 -17.92 -25.63
CA ALA A 243 21.70 -18.33 -24.27
C ALA A 243 22.17 -17.15 -23.41
N GLU A 244 23.11 -16.34 -23.90
CA GLU A 244 23.61 -15.15 -23.18
C GLU A 244 22.48 -14.14 -22.90
N LEU A 245 21.61 -13.87 -23.87
CA LEU A 245 20.46 -12.97 -23.69
C LEU A 245 19.43 -13.50 -22.68
N ILE A 246 19.12 -14.81 -22.76
CA ILE A 246 18.21 -15.48 -21.81
C ILE A 246 18.79 -15.44 -20.40
N PHE A 247 20.06 -15.82 -20.25
CA PHE A 247 20.72 -15.86 -18.94
C PHE A 247 20.83 -14.47 -18.32
N SER A 248 21.19 -13.47 -19.12
CA SER A 248 21.21 -12.09 -18.66
C SER A 248 19.83 -11.65 -18.15
N HIS A 249 18.75 -11.95 -18.88
CA HIS A 249 17.39 -11.61 -18.45
C HIS A 249 16.99 -12.33 -17.15
N GLU A 250 17.18 -13.64 -17.06
CA GLU A 250 16.80 -14.43 -15.89
C GLU A 250 17.63 -14.08 -14.64
N LEU A 251 18.93 -13.83 -14.81
CA LEU A 251 19.80 -13.46 -13.69
C LEU A 251 19.54 -12.04 -13.17
N HIS A 252 19.14 -11.09 -14.04
CA HIS A 252 18.68 -9.79 -13.58
C HIS A 252 17.43 -9.89 -12.69
N HIS A 253 16.49 -10.78 -13.01
CA HIS A 253 15.34 -11.05 -12.14
C HIS A 253 15.78 -11.60 -10.77
N VAL A 254 16.80 -12.47 -10.75
CA VAL A 254 17.35 -13.01 -9.50
C VAL A 254 17.99 -11.90 -8.68
N GLN A 255 18.82 -11.06 -9.29
CA GLN A 255 19.51 -9.95 -8.64
C GLN A 255 18.51 -8.96 -8.02
N ARG A 256 17.41 -8.67 -8.72
CA ARG A 256 16.35 -7.75 -8.30
C ARG A 256 15.33 -8.35 -7.34
N ARG A 257 15.45 -9.64 -6.99
CA ARG A 257 14.46 -10.36 -6.18
C ARG A 257 13.03 -10.26 -6.73
N ASP A 258 12.87 -10.30 -8.05
CA ASP A 258 11.56 -10.11 -8.68
C ASP A 258 10.56 -11.20 -8.31
N THR A 259 10.99 -12.40 -7.92
CA THR A 259 10.12 -13.44 -7.36
C THR A 259 9.43 -12.96 -6.08
N HIS A 260 10.16 -12.23 -5.21
CA HIS A 260 9.58 -11.63 -4.01
C HIS A 260 8.58 -10.53 -4.36
N THR A 261 8.91 -9.68 -5.33
CA THR A 261 8.01 -8.64 -5.82
C THR A 261 6.72 -9.22 -6.43
N LYS A 262 6.84 -10.31 -7.21
CA LYS A 262 5.68 -11.01 -7.78
C LYS A 262 4.81 -11.67 -6.70
N CYS A 263 5.42 -12.29 -5.69
CA CYS A 263 4.70 -12.83 -4.51
C CYS A 263 3.94 -11.72 -3.77
N PHE A 264 4.59 -10.59 -3.58
CA PHE A 264 3.99 -9.43 -2.94
C PHE A 264 2.82 -8.84 -3.75
N LEU A 265 2.92 -8.77 -5.07
CA LEU A 265 1.80 -8.35 -5.93
C LEU A 265 0.60 -9.31 -5.84
N GLU A 266 0.84 -10.62 -5.69
CA GLU A 266 -0.24 -11.59 -5.45
C GLU A 266 -0.86 -11.41 -4.05
N PHE A 267 -0.05 -11.07 -3.03
CA PHE A 267 -0.55 -10.67 -1.72
C PHE A 267 -1.44 -9.41 -1.81
N CYS A 268 -1.01 -8.38 -2.52
CA CYS A 268 -1.81 -7.16 -2.74
C CYS A 268 -3.13 -7.46 -3.47
N LYS A 269 -3.12 -8.36 -4.48
CA LYS A 269 -4.34 -8.80 -5.15
C LYS A 269 -5.29 -9.53 -4.21
N ALA A 270 -4.75 -10.38 -3.34
CA ALA A 270 -5.56 -11.07 -2.35
C ALA A 270 -6.11 -10.11 -1.29
N LEU A 271 -5.31 -9.13 -0.85
CA LEU A 271 -5.75 -8.12 0.12
C LEU A 271 -6.87 -7.23 -0.44
N GLY A 272 -6.73 -6.81 -1.69
CA GLY A 272 -7.73 -6.02 -2.41
C GLY A 272 -8.62 -6.83 -3.35
N TRP A 273 -8.96 -8.08 -3.00
CA TRP A 273 -9.63 -9.01 -3.91
C TRP A 273 -10.98 -8.54 -4.42
N ILE A 274 -11.71 -7.77 -3.63
CA ILE A 274 -12.99 -7.15 -4.01
C ILE A 274 -12.80 -5.92 -4.91
N HIS A 275 -11.56 -5.42 -5.07
CA HIS A 275 -11.29 -4.18 -5.78
C HIS A 275 -10.77 -4.45 -7.21
N PRO A 276 -11.56 -4.22 -8.26
CA PRO A 276 -11.18 -4.59 -9.64
C PRO A 276 -9.92 -3.87 -10.13
N LEU A 277 -9.70 -2.60 -9.71
CA LEU A 277 -8.53 -1.83 -10.11
C LEU A 277 -7.23 -2.38 -9.53
N VAL A 278 -7.25 -3.05 -8.38
CA VAL A 278 -6.07 -3.71 -7.79
C VAL A 278 -5.59 -4.85 -8.69
N TRP A 279 -6.50 -5.62 -9.25
CA TRP A 279 -6.16 -6.69 -10.20
C TRP A 279 -5.53 -6.14 -11.47
N LEU A 280 -6.09 -5.05 -11.99
CA LEU A 280 -5.55 -4.39 -13.18
C LEU A 280 -4.19 -3.76 -12.89
N ALA A 281 -4.05 -3.06 -11.76
CA ALA A 281 -2.80 -2.45 -11.31
C ALA A 281 -1.70 -3.49 -11.14
N ALA A 282 -1.97 -4.61 -10.47
CA ALA A 282 -1.00 -5.69 -10.29
C ALA A 282 -0.51 -6.29 -11.63
N ARG A 283 -1.41 -6.47 -12.61
CA ARG A 283 -1.03 -6.90 -13.96
C ARG A 283 -0.12 -5.88 -14.64
N ARG A 284 -0.48 -4.59 -14.57
CA ARG A 284 0.32 -3.51 -15.17
C ARG A 284 1.68 -3.35 -14.49
N ALA A 285 1.72 -3.52 -13.16
CA ALA A 285 2.98 -3.55 -12.43
C ALA A 285 3.90 -4.69 -12.89
N GLN A 286 3.35 -5.89 -13.09
CA GLN A 286 4.10 -7.02 -13.64
C GLN A 286 4.60 -6.73 -15.06
N ASP A 287 3.77 -6.16 -15.95
CA ASP A 287 4.18 -5.77 -17.30
C ASP A 287 5.34 -4.76 -17.27
N ASP A 288 5.29 -3.77 -16.38
CA ASP A 288 6.35 -2.76 -16.24
C ASP A 288 7.62 -3.31 -15.58
N LEU A 289 7.52 -4.30 -14.67
CA LEU A 289 8.67 -5.02 -14.11
C LEU A 289 9.41 -5.82 -15.20
N GLU A 290 8.69 -6.57 -16.03
CA GLU A 290 9.27 -7.30 -17.15
C GLU A 290 9.97 -6.35 -18.13
N LEU A 291 9.27 -5.26 -18.52
CA LEU A 291 9.86 -4.26 -19.41
C LEU A 291 11.10 -3.60 -18.80
N SER A 292 11.12 -3.38 -17.49
CA SER A 292 12.29 -2.79 -16.82
C SER A 292 13.49 -3.74 -16.82
N CYS A 293 13.25 -5.06 -16.85
CA CYS A 293 14.31 -6.06 -17.04
C CYS A 293 14.82 -6.04 -18.48
N ASP A 294 13.93 -5.95 -19.47
CA ASP A 294 14.32 -5.80 -20.88
C ASP A 294 15.14 -4.51 -21.10
N GLU A 295 14.75 -3.40 -20.48
CA GLU A 295 15.47 -2.12 -20.62
C GLU A 295 16.92 -2.22 -20.13
N ILE A 296 17.19 -2.94 -19.04
CA ILE A 296 18.56 -3.09 -18.52
C ILE A 296 19.40 -4.06 -19.35
N VAL A 297 18.83 -5.20 -19.73
CA VAL A 297 19.49 -6.18 -20.61
C VAL A 297 19.93 -5.54 -21.93
N LEU A 298 19.10 -4.63 -22.46
CA LEU A 298 19.31 -3.98 -23.73
C LEU A 298 19.94 -2.58 -23.63
N GLU A 299 20.39 -2.15 -22.46
CA GLU A 299 20.89 -0.78 -22.26
C GLU A 299 22.05 -0.45 -23.21
N LYS A 300 22.98 -1.38 -23.37
CA LYS A 300 24.17 -1.25 -24.24
C LYS A 300 24.04 -1.97 -25.58
N ALA A 301 22.87 -2.59 -25.85
CA ALA A 301 22.68 -3.39 -27.05
C ALA A 301 22.53 -2.52 -28.32
N ASP A 302 23.13 -2.96 -29.40
CA ASP A 302 22.98 -2.37 -30.73
C ASP A 302 21.62 -2.74 -31.37
N ALA A 303 21.32 -2.20 -32.52
CA ALA A 303 20.06 -2.45 -33.24
C ALA A 303 19.87 -3.91 -33.63
N VAL A 304 20.96 -4.62 -33.95
CA VAL A 304 20.94 -6.04 -34.36
C VAL A 304 20.57 -6.91 -33.18
N THR A 305 21.24 -6.72 -32.05
CA THR A 305 20.96 -7.44 -30.78
C THR A 305 19.52 -7.17 -30.27
N ARG A 306 19.04 -5.93 -30.37
CA ARG A 306 17.65 -5.59 -30.07
C ARG A 306 16.64 -6.33 -30.93
N ARG A 307 16.92 -6.48 -32.20
CA ARG A 307 16.07 -7.24 -33.11
C ARG A 307 16.06 -8.74 -32.76
N LYS A 308 17.25 -9.34 -32.54
CA LYS A 308 17.38 -10.74 -32.10
C LYS A 308 16.61 -10.99 -30.81
N TYR A 309 16.72 -10.06 -29.85
CA TYR A 309 15.98 -10.15 -28.60
C TYR A 309 14.46 -10.07 -28.81
N ALA A 310 13.98 -9.22 -29.70
CA ALA A 310 12.56 -9.15 -30.05
C ALA A 310 12.06 -10.45 -30.70
N GLU A 311 12.87 -11.07 -31.57
CA GLU A 311 12.60 -12.39 -32.19
C GLU A 311 12.56 -13.49 -31.11
N LEU A 312 13.49 -13.45 -30.14
CA LEU A 312 13.50 -14.35 -28.99
C LEU A 312 12.23 -14.21 -28.14
N LEU A 313 11.78 -12.98 -27.84
CA LEU A 313 10.53 -12.75 -27.13
C LEU A 313 9.31 -13.33 -27.87
N LEU A 314 9.30 -13.30 -29.20
CA LEU A 314 8.24 -13.92 -30.02
C LEU A 314 8.25 -15.44 -29.93
N SER A 315 9.45 -16.05 -30.03
CA SER A 315 9.61 -17.52 -30.01
C SER A 315 9.27 -18.11 -28.63
N THR A 316 9.43 -17.32 -27.56
CA THR A 316 9.18 -17.74 -26.17
C THR A 316 7.77 -17.38 -25.68
N ALA A 317 6.89 -16.88 -26.53
CA ALA A 317 5.51 -16.59 -26.16
C ALA A 317 4.75 -17.87 -25.78
N GLY A 318 4.54 -18.11 -24.51
CA GLY A 318 3.91 -19.32 -23.96
C GLY A 318 3.24 -19.11 -22.60
N ASP A 319 2.79 -20.20 -21.96
CA ASP A 319 1.97 -20.21 -20.75
C ASP A 319 2.72 -19.72 -19.49
N GLY A 320 2.30 -18.59 -18.92
CA GLY A 320 2.77 -18.12 -17.61
C GLY A 320 1.99 -18.76 -16.46
N ARG A 321 2.63 -19.61 -15.65
CA ARG A 321 2.07 -20.23 -14.44
C ARG A 321 2.98 -20.01 -13.23
N GLY A 322 2.39 -19.63 -12.08
CA GLY A 322 3.11 -19.51 -10.79
C GLY A 322 3.79 -18.16 -10.54
N PHE A 323 4.54 -18.07 -9.43
CA PHE A 323 5.43 -16.94 -9.12
C PHE A 323 6.76 -17.11 -9.83
N THR A 324 6.74 -17.05 -11.15
CA THR A 324 7.92 -17.30 -11.98
C THR A 324 8.34 -16.02 -12.67
N THR A 325 9.65 -15.87 -12.86
CA THR A 325 10.20 -14.94 -13.82
C THR A 325 10.06 -15.62 -15.18
N CYS A 326 8.95 -15.45 -15.86
CA CYS A 326 8.72 -16.12 -17.10
C CYS A 326 8.80 -15.12 -18.25
N LEU A 327 9.63 -15.42 -19.26
CA LEU A 327 9.65 -14.66 -20.51
C LEU A 327 8.30 -14.72 -21.24
N SER A 328 7.42 -15.68 -20.86
CA SER A 328 6.10 -15.81 -21.45
C SER A 328 5.12 -14.77 -20.93
N ALA A 329 4.54 -14.04 -21.85
CA ALA A 329 3.60 -12.97 -21.56
C ALA A 329 2.32 -13.13 -22.40
N SER A 330 1.22 -12.50 -21.95
CA SER A 330 0.04 -12.37 -22.80
C SER A 330 0.38 -11.64 -24.10
N ALA A 331 -0.35 -11.89 -25.18
CA ALA A 331 -0.11 -11.23 -26.47
C ALA A 331 -0.06 -9.70 -26.38
N ARG A 332 -0.77 -9.10 -25.41
CA ARG A 332 -0.74 -7.65 -25.15
C ARG A 332 0.58 -7.22 -24.52
N THR A 333 1.04 -7.93 -23.49
CA THR A 333 2.30 -7.68 -22.78
C THR A 333 3.47 -7.87 -23.73
N LEU A 334 3.46 -8.93 -24.53
CA LEU A 334 4.48 -9.19 -25.54
C LEU A 334 4.57 -8.05 -26.56
N ARG A 335 3.43 -7.61 -27.13
CA ARG A 335 3.40 -6.46 -28.04
C ARG A 335 3.94 -5.19 -27.39
N TYR A 336 3.65 -4.97 -26.12
CA TYR A 336 4.15 -3.84 -25.36
C TYR A 336 5.67 -3.90 -25.19
N ARG A 337 6.21 -5.05 -24.73
CA ARG A 337 7.66 -5.30 -24.61
C ARG A 337 8.39 -5.10 -25.93
N MET A 338 7.90 -5.73 -27.01
CA MET A 338 8.48 -5.60 -28.34
C MET A 338 8.56 -4.16 -28.85
N ARG A 339 7.47 -3.39 -28.73
CA ARG A 339 7.47 -1.98 -29.13
C ARG A 339 8.51 -1.18 -28.38
N ALA A 340 8.61 -1.39 -27.08
CA ALA A 340 9.56 -0.68 -26.23
C ALA A 340 11.02 -1.08 -26.55
N THR A 341 11.27 -2.36 -26.83
CA THR A 341 12.59 -2.91 -27.22
C THR A 341 13.11 -2.26 -28.51
N VAL A 342 12.23 -2.14 -29.50
CA VAL A 342 12.61 -1.59 -30.82
C VAL A 342 12.72 -0.06 -30.80
N SER A 343 11.88 0.63 -30.04
CA SER A 343 11.80 2.11 -30.07
C SER A 343 12.95 2.86 -29.39
N GLY A 344 13.76 2.19 -28.58
CA GLY A 344 15.03 2.60 -27.98
C GLY A 344 15.25 4.10 -27.74
N GLY A 345 14.56 4.73 -26.77
CA GLY A 345 14.75 6.14 -26.44
C GLY A 345 15.38 6.33 -25.06
N LYS A 346 16.19 7.39 -24.87
CA LYS A 346 16.68 7.76 -23.51
C LYS A 346 15.52 8.24 -22.64
N LYS A 347 15.20 7.49 -21.60
CA LYS A 347 14.18 7.81 -20.61
C LYS A 347 14.78 8.39 -19.35
N LYS A 348 14.01 9.24 -18.65
CA LYS A 348 14.44 9.87 -17.41
C LYS A 348 14.13 8.97 -16.21
N LEU A 349 15.01 8.97 -15.22
CA LEU A 349 14.74 8.36 -13.92
C LEU A 349 13.81 9.29 -13.11
N GLY A 350 12.68 8.76 -12.66
CA GLY A 350 11.62 9.54 -12.03
C GLY A 350 11.74 9.71 -10.51
N VAL A 351 12.94 9.96 -9.97
CA VAL A 351 13.18 10.09 -8.52
C VAL A 351 12.33 11.19 -7.90
N VAL A 352 12.35 12.39 -8.49
CA VAL A 352 11.56 13.54 -8.00
C VAL A 352 10.06 13.26 -8.14
N MET A 353 9.65 12.62 -9.23
CA MET A 353 8.24 12.25 -9.41
C MET A 353 7.76 11.29 -8.33
N LEU A 354 8.54 10.26 -8.01
CA LEU A 354 8.19 9.30 -6.96
C LEU A 354 8.12 9.96 -5.59
N PHE A 355 9.06 10.85 -5.28
CA PHE A 355 9.02 11.67 -4.06
C PHE A 355 7.70 12.47 -3.98
N THR A 356 7.39 13.22 -5.04
CA THR A 356 6.20 14.09 -5.07
C THR A 356 4.91 13.28 -4.97
N VAL A 357 4.80 12.18 -5.74
CA VAL A 357 3.61 11.32 -5.72
C VAL A 357 3.42 10.69 -4.34
N MET A 358 4.48 10.22 -3.70
CA MET A 358 4.40 9.65 -2.36
C MET A 358 3.99 10.70 -1.32
N ALA A 359 4.62 11.88 -1.34
CA ALA A 359 4.30 12.96 -0.41
C ALA A 359 2.83 13.41 -0.56
N LEU A 360 2.36 13.61 -1.78
CA LEU A 360 0.95 13.96 -2.05
C LEU A 360 -0.01 12.84 -1.65
N SER A 361 0.38 11.58 -1.81
CA SER A 361 -0.43 10.44 -1.37
C SER A 361 -0.63 10.43 0.14
N VAL A 362 0.44 10.66 0.91
CA VAL A 362 0.37 10.76 2.38
C VAL A 362 -0.51 11.94 2.82
N LEU A 363 -0.40 13.09 2.16
CA LEU A 363 -1.22 14.26 2.47
C LEU A 363 -2.70 14.07 2.09
N GLY A 364 -2.98 13.29 1.05
CA GLY A 364 -4.33 13.04 0.55
C GLY A 364 -5.15 12.02 1.36
N MET A 365 -4.51 11.21 2.19
CA MET A 365 -5.18 10.19 3.00
C MET A 365 -5.79 10.74 4.29
N GLY A 366 -6.67 9.93 4.91
CA GLY A 366 -7.26 10.26 6.20
C GLY A 366 -8.41 11.25 6.11
N LYS A 367 -9.16 11.24 5.02
CA LYS A 367 -10.30 12.14 4.78
C LYS A 367 -11.65 11.44 4.89
N ILE A 368 -11.67 10.13 5.09
CA ILE A 368 -12.88 9.31 5.12
C ILE A 368 -13.08 8.75 6.52
N SER A 369 -14.31 8.80 7.00
CA SER A 369 -14.76 8.18 8.23
C SER A 369 -15.94 7.25 7.96
N VAL A 370 -16.19 6.34 8.91
CA VAL A 370 -17.35 5.47 8.91
C VAL A 370 -18.19 5.79 10.14
N SER A 371 -19.49 5.90 9.96
CA SER A 371 -20.48 6.00 11.04
C SER A 371 -21.20 4.66 11.17
N THR A 372 -21.26 4.13 12.39
CA THR A 372 -21.93 2.83 12.67
C THR A 372 -23.27 2.99 13.34
N ASP A 373 -23.42 4.01 14.17
CA ASP A 373 -24.58 4.22 15.01
C ASP A 373 -25.14 5.62 14.80
N ARG A 374 -26.46 5.71 14.78
CA ARG A 374 -27.23 6.95 14.66
C ARG A 374 -28.27 6.97 15.76
N THR A 375 -28.10 7.85 16.71
CA THR A 375 -28.98 7.92 17.89
C THR A 375 -29.06 9.34 18.42
N SER A 376 -29.84 9.56 19.49
CA SER A 376 -29.86 10.87 20.15
C SER A 376 -28.52 11.15 20.82
N LEU A 377 -28.14 12.42 20.91
CA LEU A 377 -26.93 12.79 21.65
C LEU A 377 -27.01 12.38 23.11
N ALA A 378 -28.18 12.48 23.73
CA ALA A 378 -28.42 12.04 25.10
C ALA A 378 -28.01 10.58 25.33
N GLU A 379 -28.37 9.68 24.43
CA GLU A 379 -27.99 8.26 24.53
C GLU A 379 -26.48 8.08 24.43
N LEU A 380 -25.84 8.83 23.54
CA LEU A 380 -24.38 8.78 23.36
C LEU A 380 -23.61 9.31 24.58
N ILE A 381 -24.05 10.40 25.22
CA ILE A 381 -23.42 10.94 26.40
C ILE A 381 -23.93 10.29 27.69
N GLN A 382 -24.79 9.25 27.58
CA GLN A 382 -25.40 8.55 28.71
C GLN A 382 -26.18 9.49 29.64
N LEU A 383 -26.94 10.42 29.07
CA LEU A 383 -27.75 11.38 29.78
C LEU A 383 -29.02 10.71 30.29
N SER A 384 -29.25 10.63 31.60
CA SER A 384 -30.53 10.27 32.24
C SER A 384 -31.25 11.54 32.71
N GLU A 385 -32.54 11.44 33.06
CA GLU A 385 -33.42 12.61 33.27
C GLU A 385 -32.95 13.68 34.26
N ASP A 386 -31.90 13.44 35.12
CA ASP A 386 -31.36 14.39 36.09
C ASP A 386 -29.83 14.44 36.17
N SER A 387 -29.12 14.36 35.05
CA SER A 387 -27.78 13.83 35.06
C SER A 387 -26.63 14.70 34.52
N LEU A 388 -26.80 16.00 34.36
CA LEU A 388 -25.68 16.92 34.13
C LEU A 388 -25.17 17.42 35.46
N SER A 389 -23.89 17.20 35.78
CA SER A 389 -23.30 17.65 37.04
C SER A 389 -22.73 19.06 36.92
N GLU A 390 -21.92 19.29 35.91
CA GLU A 390 -21.28 20.57 35.64
C GLU A 390 -21.12 20.77 34.14
N VAL A 391 -21.50 21.95 33.66
CA VAL A 391 -21.35 22.32 32.25
C VAL A 391 -20.82 23.73 32.15
N TYR A 392 -19.81 23.91 31.32
CA TYR A 392 -19.17 25.16 31.02
C TYR A 392 -19.26 25.48 29.52
N LEU A 393 -19.64 26.71 29.23
CA LEU A 393 -19.59 27.25 27.87
C LEU A 393 -18.37 28.17 27.73
N THR A 394 -17.48 27.85 26.85
CA THR A 394 -16.34 28.72 26.53
C THR A 394 -16.66 29.54 25.30
N LYS A 395 -16.65 30.86 25.40
CA LYS A 395 -16.85 31.80 24.30
C LYS A 395 -15.77 32.88 24.35
N ASP A 396 -15.09 33.10 23.24
CA ASP A 396 -14.02 34.10 23.11
C ASP A 396 -12.90 33.98 24.18
N GLY A 397 -12.75 32.78 24.77
CA GLY A 397 -11.77 32.48 25.83
C GLY A 397 -12.30 32.76 27.28
N GLU A 398 -13.54 33.13 27.44
CA GLU A 398 -14.20 33.24 28.74
C GLU A 398 -15.04 31.97 29.01
N GLU A 399 -14.86 31.37 30.18
CA GLU A 399 -15.65 30.23 30.64
C GLU A 399 -16.86 30.73 31.45
N ILE A 400 -18.05 30.32 31.01
CA ILE A 400 -19.33 30.66 31.65
C ILE A 400 -19.98 29.37 32.13
N ARG A 401 -20.34 29.30 33.39
CA ARG A 401 -21.05 28.13 33.91
C ARG A 401 -22.52 28.22 33.55
N ILE A 402 -23.05 27.15 32.95
CA ILE A 402 -24.48 27.04 32.62
C ILE A 402 -25.28 26.78 33.93
N SER A 403 -26.32 27.57 34.14
CA SER A 403 -27.15 27.47 35.34
C SER A 403 -28.40 26.59 35.12
N ASP A 404 -29.00 26.63 33.94
CA ASP A 404 -30.23 25.88 33.62
C ASP A 404 -29.90 24.55 32.95
N LEU A 405 -29.42 23.59 33.77
CA LEU A 405 -28.99 22.27 33.29
C LEU A 405 -30.15 21.42 32.78
N GLU A 406 -31.37 21.61 33.31
CA GLU A 406 -32.54 20.85 32.89
C GLU A 406 -32.96 21.19 31.46
N ARG A 407 -33.02 22.48 31.11
CA ARG A 407 -33.31 22.93 29.75
C ARG A 407 -32.21 22.57 28.76
N LEU A 408 -30.96 22.64 29.22
CA LEU A 408 -29.82 22.20 28.39
C LEU A 408 -29.92 20.69 28.12
N ALA A 409 -30.20 19.86 29.12
CA ALA A 409 -30.36 18.41 28.94
C ALA A 409 -31.50 18.10 27.97
N GLY A 410 -32.64 18.81 28.08
CA GLY A 410 -33.74 18.70 27.13
C GLY A 410 -33.34 19.07 25.69
N TYR A 411 -32.54 20.12 25.53
CA TYR A 411 -32.04 20.53 24.22
C TYR A 411 -31.05 19.49 23.65
N LEU A 412 -30.07 19.03 24.42
CA LEU A 412 -29.11 18.00 24.02
C LEU A 412 -29.80 16.69 23.64
N SER A 413 -30.90 16.34 24.32
CA SER A 413 -31.71 15.15 24.05
C SER A 413 -32.45 15.25 22.71
N SER A 414 -32.76 16.46 22.25
CA SER A 414 -33.39 16.69 20.95
C SER A 414 -32.44 16.55 19.77
N LEU A 415 -31.13 16.62 20.02
CA LEU A 415 -30.12 16.58 18.96
C LEU A 415 -29.83 15.13 18.53
N GLN A 416 -29.74 14.92 17.23
CA GLN A 416 -29.35 13.64 16.63
C GLN A 416 -27.87 13.68 16.28
N ALA A 417 -27.15 12.62 16.68
CA ALA A 417 -25.73 12.49 16.38
C ALA A 417 -25.41 11.12 15.77
N GLU A 418 -24.30 11.05 15.11
CA GLU A 418 -23.76 9.80 14.57
C GLU A 418 -22.34 9.57 15.12
N ARG A 419 -22.12 8.38 15.68
CA ARG A 419 -20.80 7.96 16.15
C ARG A 419 -19.88 7.75 14.94
N LEU A 420 -18.71 8.37 14.99
CA LEU A 420 -17.70 8.25 13.95
C LEU A 420 -16.58 7.31 14.39
N ILE A 421 -16.22 6.39 13.50
CA ILE A 421 -14.97 5.64 13.61
C ILE A 421 -13.88 6.51 12.99
N TYR A 422 -13.37 7.47 13.76
CA TYR A 422 -12.40 8.44 13.29
C TYR A 422 -11.61 9.01 14.45
N THR A 423 -10.30 9.00 14.33
CA THR A 423 -9.42 9.66 15.30
C THR A 423 -9.16 11.09 14.82
N TYR A 424 -9.87 12.02 15.37
CA TYR A 424 -9.71 13.45 15.13
C TYR A 424 -9.62 14.13 16.50
N THR A 425 -8.59 14.94 16.70
CA THR A 425 -8.51 15.77 17.90
C THR A 425 -9.43 16.95 17.69
N LEU A 426 -10.47 17.05 18.52
CA LEU A 426 -11.39 18.17 18.50
C LEU A 426 -10.65 19.42 18.96
N LEU A 427 -10.45 20.35 18.04
CA LEU A 427 -9.79 21.61 18.30
C LEU A 427 -10.87 22.71 18.36
N SER A 428 -10.76 23.59 19.35
CA SER A 428 -11.61 24.77 19.44
C SER A 428 -11.51 25.60 18.16
N GLU A 429 -12.64 25.93 17.57
CA GLU A 429 -12.66 26.85 16.44
C GLU A 429 -12.30 28.26 16.96
N GLN A 430 -11.41 28.97 16.27
CA GLN A 430 -11.06 30.34 16.63
C GLN A 430 -12.30 31.24 16.48
N GLY A 431 -12.75 31.81 17.63
CA GLY A 431 -13.98 32.62 17.69
C GLY A 431 -15.27 31.80 17.74
N GLY A 432 -15.18 30.48 17.93
CA GLY A 432 -16.32 29.57 18.15
C GLY A 432 -16.70 29.43 19.61
N CYS A 433 -17.87 28.82 19.85
CA CYS A 433 -18.31 28.41 21.19
C CYS A 433 -17.97 26.93 21.37
N ASP A 434 -17.40 26.59 22.52
CA ASP A 434 -17.21 25.21 22.97
C ASP A 434 -18.07 24.95 24.21
N LEU A 435 -18.68 23.77 24.29
CA LEU A 435 -19.44 23.33 25.47
C LEU A 435 -18.74 22.10 26.06
N GLU A 436 -18.37 22.19 27.34
CA GLU A 436 -17.76 21.09 28.06
C GLU A 436 -18.63 20.70 29.23
N GLY A 437 -18.86 19.41 29.46
CA GLY A 437 -19.69 18.98 30.59
C GLY A 437 -19.36 17.59 31.08
N ILE A 438 -19.82 17.31 32.30
CA ILE A 438 -19.70 16.04 32.97
C ILE A 438 -21.11 15.52 33.27
N THR A 439 -21.36 14.28 32.93
CA THR A 439 -22.62 13.60 33.26
C THR A 439 -22.54 12.91 34.63
N SER A 440 -23.65 12.54 35.17
CA SER A 440 -23.71 11.78 36.45
C SER A 440 -23.08 10.40 36.39
N SER A 441 -22.86 9.87 35.19
CA SER A 441 -22.11 8.63 34.92
C SER A 441 -20.59 8.85 34.81
N ASP A 442 -20.08 10.01 35.20
CA ASP A 442 -18.67 10.43 35.06
C ASP A 442 -18.15 10.43 33.60
N ALA A 443 -19.05 10.39 32.60
CA ALA A 443 -18.66 10.62 31.23
C ALA A 443 -18.48 12.12 31.00
N THR A 444 -17.34 12.49 30.39
CA THR A 444 -17.08 13.88 30.00
C THR A 444 -17.34 14.04 28.49
N PHE A 445 -17.93 15.16 28.14
CA PHE A 445 -18.12 15.49 26.73
C PHE A 445 -17.64 16.91 26.44
N ARG A 446 -17.15 17.10 25.22
CA ARG A 446 -16.77 18.39 24.66
C ARG A 446 -17.39 18.56 23.29
N MET A 447 -18.16 19.63 23.11
CA MET A 447 -18.76 19.99 21.84
C MET A 447 -18.03 21.19 21.24
N SER A 448 -17.70 21.13 19.98
CA SER A 448 -17.16 22.26 19.19
C SER A 448 -17.69 22.21 17.77
N GLY A 449 -18.26 23.31 17.29
CA GLY A 449 -18.89 23.33 15.99
C GLY A 449 -19.99 22.27 15.82
N SER A 450 -19.80 21.34 14.91
CA SER A 450 -20.74 20.24 14.64
C SER A 450 -20.26 18.88 15.19
N TYR A 451 -19.24 18.87 16.03
CA TYR A 451 -18.64 17.64 16.57
C TYR A 451 -18.72 17.57 18.09
N VAL A 452 -18.78 16.36 18.60
CA VAL A 452 -18.75 16.07 20.04
C VAL A 452 -17.72 14.98 20.29
N GLU A 453 -16.83 15.22 21.22
CA GLU A 453 -15.89 14.25 21.75
C GLU A 453 -16.41 13.78 23.12
N ILE A 454 -16.51 12.46 23.30
CA ILE A 454 -17.05 11.86 24.53
C ILE A 454 -15.99 10.93 25.11
N CYS A 455 -15.60 11.18 26.38
CA CYS A 455 -14.71 10.31 27.12
C CYS A 455 -15.52 9.52 28.15
N TYR A 456 -15.57 8.20 28.00
CA TYR A 456 -16.22 7.32 28.98
C TYR A 456 -15.18 6.81 30.00
N PRO A 457 -15.52 6.70 31.29
CA PRO A 457 -14.59 6.20 32.31
C PRO A 457 -14.06 4.80 32.02
N GLU A 458 -14.90 3.98 31.40
CA GLU A 458 -14.58 2.58 31.08
C GLU A 458 -13.76 2.43 29.75
N LYS A 459 -13.71 3.46 28.91
CA LYS A 459 -13.03 3.44 27.61
C LYS A 459 -11.71 4.19 27.67
N ARG A 460 -10.70 3.60 27.05
CA ARG A 460 -9.37 4.20 26.96
C ARG A 460 -9.30 5.37 25.97
N ASN A 461 -10.14 5.35 24.95
CA ASN A 461 -10.10 6.33 23.85
C ASN A 461 -11.41 7.12 23.81
N PRO A 462 -11.35 8.42 23.52
CA PRO A 462 -12.54 9.23 23.32
C PRO A 462 -13.32 8.75 22.06
N VAL A 463 -14.63 8.93 22.13
CA VAL A 463 -15.55 8.64 21.03
C VAL A 463 -15.91 9.95 20.34
N LEU A 464 -15.64 10.06 19.06
CA LEU A 464 -16.03 11.23 18.28
C LEU A 464 -17.42 11.00 17.67
N CYS A 465 -18.29 12.02 17.81
CA CYS A 465 -19.60 12.05 17.21
C CYS A 465 -19.77 13.30 16.34
N ARG A 466 -20.57 13.20 15.26
CA ARG A 466 -20.95 14.33 14.44
C ARG A 466 -22.44 14.60 14.60
N MET A 467 -22.78 15.83 14.81
CA MET A 467 -24.18 16.28 14.83
C MET A 467 -24.76 16.27 13.41
N LYS A 468 -25.99 15.81 13.25
CA LYS A 468 -26.70 15.83 11.97
C LYS A 468 -27.24 17.20 11.62
N GLU A 469 -27.65 17.94 12.64
CA GLU A 469 -28.18 19.28 12.51
C GLU A 469 -27.18 20.26 13.12
N PRO A 470 -27.10 21.49 12.60
CA PRO A 470 -26.24 22.51 13.18
C PRO A 470 -26.68 22.81 14.61
N VAL A 471 -25.71 22.93 15.51
CA VAL A 471 -25.96 23.28 16.92
C VAL A 471 -26.37 24.76 17.01
N ASP A 472 -27.48 25.02 17.69
CA ASP A 472 -27.93 26.38 17.96
C ASP A 472 -27.22 26.92 19.22
N TRP A 473 -26.05 27.51 18.98
CA TRP A 473 -25.22 28.09 20.03
C TRP A 473 -25.88 29.29 20.75
N GLN A 474 -26.76 30.03 20.06
CA GLN A 474 -27.50 31.13 20.68
C GLN A 474 -28.50 30.62 21.75
N LYS A 475 -29.13 29.47 21.44
CA LYS A 475 -30.02 28.80 22.38
C LYS A 475 -29.28 28.28 23.59
N ILE A 476 -28.05 27.73 23.41
CA ILE A 476 -27.22 27.26 24.53
C ILE A 476 -26.81 28.44 25.43
N GLN A 477 -26.42 29.58 24.83
CA GLN A 477 -26.11 30.80 25.59
C GLN A 477 -27.31 31.32 26.41
N ALA A 478 -28.52 31.10 25.96
CA ALA A 478 -29.72 31.51 26.74
C ALA A 478 -29.98 30.67 27.98
N PHE A 479 -29.19 29.63 28.28
CA PHE A 479 -29.24 28.79 29.47
C PHE A 479 -28.19 29.18 30.53
N GLU A 480 -27.48 30.29 30.32
CA GLU A 480 -26.52 30.88 31.29
C GLU A 480 -27.12 31.20 32.67
#